data_ca4fcaba26a560b17a79e3065e93f0e6
#
_entry.id   ca4fcaba26a560b17a79e3065e93f0e6
#
_cell.length_a   1.000
_cell.length_b   1.000
_cell.length_c   1.000
_cell.angle_alpha   90.00
_cell.angle_beta   90.00
_cell.angle_gamma   90.00
#
_symmetry.space_group_name_H-M   'P 1'
#
loop_
_entity.id
_entity.type
_entity.pdbx_description
1 polymer ?
#
loop_
_entity_poly.entity_id
_entity_poly.type
_entity_poly.pdbx_seq_one_letter_code
_entity_poly.pdbx_strand_id
1 'polypeptide(L)'
;GARDIIAEWINENIYVRKQLRRLYQRKATITTKVVKSKKDDENAQKFNQYFEWSEPLSKTPPHRLLAMLRAENEGFVKMKIEVDTEEAYDLIDEIILKKQSNSTSHVQLAIEDSFKRLLNPAISNESLQEAKVKADANSIQVFANNLGQLLLAPPLGEKRILAIDPGFRSGCKIVCLDEKGDLLYN
;
A
#
# COMPACT_ATOMS: atom_id res chain seq x y z
N GLY A 1 -5.84 22.75 -25.90
CA GLY A 1 -6.88 23.74 -26.22
C GLY A 1 -7.55 24.30 -24.97
N ALA A 2 -8.66 25.05 -25.10
CA ALA A 2 -9.32 25.69 -23.93
C ALA A 2 -9.72 24.68 -22.84
N ARG A 3 -10.17 23.48 -23.22
CA ARG A 3 -10.51 22.41 -22.26
C ARG A 3 -9.31 21.96 -21.42
N ASP A 4 -8.14 21.88 -22.01
CA ASP A 4 -6.92 21.45 -21.30
C ASP A 4 -6.54 22.47 -20.22
N ILE A 5 -6.66 23.78 -20.55
CA ILE A 5 -6.43 24.88 -19.59
C ILE A 5 -7.42 24.80 -18.42
N ILE A 6 -8.71 24.56 -18.72
CA ILE A 6 -9.74 24.40 -17.67
C ILE A 6 -9.42 23.16 -16.82
N ALA A 7 -9.02 22.04 -17.41
CA ALA A 7 -8.65 20.84 -16.70
C ALA A 7 -7.46 21.07 -15.74
N GLU A 8 -6.46 21.83 -16.18
CA GLU A 8 -5.32 22.23 -15.32
C GLU A 8 -5.76 23.15 -14.18
N TRP A 9 -6.59 24.14 -14.44
CA TRP A 9 -7.13 25.01 -13.36
C TRP A 9 -7.94 24.22 -12.33
N ILE A 10 -8.73 23.23 -12.76
CA ILE A 10 -9.45 22.32 -11.85
C ILE A 10 -8.45 21.51 -11.02
N ASN A 11 -7.41 20.97 -11.64
CA ASN A 11 -6.37 20.23 -10.94
C ASN A 11 -5.60 21.07 -9.93
N GLU A 12 -5.36 22.35 -10.21
CA GLU A 12 -4.67 23.27 -9.30
C GLU A 12 -5.58 23.81 -8.18
N ASN A 13 -6.90 23.60 -8.31
CA ASN A 13 -7.86 24.11 -7.33
C ASN A 13 -7.67 23.41 -5.97
N ILE A 14 -7.21 24.18 -4.99
CA ILE A 14 -6.93 23.68 -3.63
C ILE A 14 -8.16 23.08 -2.97
N TYR A 15 -9.33 23.65 -3.21
CA TYR A 15 -10.57 23.17 -2.61
C TYR A 15 -11.02 21.84 -3.21
N VAL A 16 -10.95 21.68 -4.54
CA VAL A 16 -11.20 20.41 -5.24
C VAL A 16 -10.28 19.33 -4.70
N ARG A 17 -8.96 19.58 -4.66
CA ARG A 17 -7.98 18.60 -4.14
C ARG A 17 -8.25 18.23 -2.69
N LYS A 18 -8.60 19.21 -1.85
CA LYS A 18 -8.94 18.96 -0.44
C LYS A 18 -10.15 18.05 -0.28
N GLN A 19 -11.19 18.28 -1.05
CA GLN A 19 -12.42 17.47 -0.97
C GLN A 19 -12.21 16.07 -1.54
N LEU A 20 -11.48 15.94 -2.65
CA LEU A 20 -11.10 14.64 -3.20
C LEU A 20 -10.23 13.83 -2.24
N ARG A 21 -9.23 14.43 -1.57
CA ARG A 21 -8.45 13.74 -0.52
C ARG A 21 -9.35 13.18 0.58
N ARG A 22 -10.37 13.95 1.01
CA ARG A 22 -11.34 13.47 2.00
C ARG A 22 -12.19 12.32 1.48
N LEU A 23 -12.57 12.34 0.19
CA LEU A 23 -13.28 11.25 -0.45
C LEU A 23 -12.42 10.00 -0.45
N TYR A 24 -11.15 10.09 -0.87
CA TYR A 24 -10.21 8.97 -0.87
C TYR A 24 -9.97 8.42 0.53
N GLN A 25 -9.75 9.26 1.53
CA GLN A 25 -9.54 8.82 2.91
C GLN A 25 -10.72 8.03 3.48
N ARG A 26 -11.94 8.34 3.05
CA ARG A 26 -13.15 7.68 3.56
C ARG A 26 -13.61 6.49 2.73
N LYS A 27 -13.48 6.57 1.41
CA LYS A 27 -14.15 5.65 0.48
C LYS A 27 -13.20 4.94 -0.50
N ALA A 28 -11.92 5.28 -0.54
CA ALA A 28 -11.01 4.61 -1.45
C ALA A 28 -10.94 3.10 -1.17
N THR A 29 -10.96 2.33 -2.25
CA THR A 29 -10.83 0.88 -2.25
C THR A 29 -9.49 0.51 -2.85
N ILE A 30 -8.75 -0.38 -2.17
CA ILE A 30 -7.56 -1.02 -2.72
C ILE A 30 -7.98 -2.30 -3.43
N THR A 31 -7.54 -2.46 -4.66
CA THR A 31 -7.76 -3.67 -5.46
C THR A 31 -6.44 -4.22 -5.95
N THR A 32 -6.30 -5.54 -5.93
CA THR A 32 -5.14 -6.22 -6.53
C THR A 32 -5.61 -7.24 -7.55
N LYS A 33 -4.86 -7.37 -8.65
CA LYS A 33 -5.07 -8.39 -9.68
C LYS A 33 -3.75 -9.03 -10.07
N VAL A 34 -3.74 -10.36 -10.20
CA VAL A 34 -2.55 -11.09 -10.64
C VAL A 34 -2.13 -10.66 -12.05
N VAL A 35 -0.83 -10.56 -12.26
CA VAL A 35 -0.26 -10.42 -13.61
C VAL A 35 -0.44 -11.76 -14.33
N LYS A 36 -1.21 -11.78 -15.40
CA LYS A 36 -1.64 -13.02 -16.10
C LYS A 36 -0.48 -13.98 -16.41
N SER A 37 0.66 -13.46 -16.85
CA SER A 37 1.86 -14.24 -17.16
C SER A 37 2.58 -14.82 -15.93
N LYS A 38 2.19 -14.43 -14.72
CA LYS A 38 2.80 -14.83 -13.45
C LYS A 38 1.90 -15.69 -12.57
N LYS A 39 0.71 -16.02 -13.05
CA LYS A 39 -0.31 -16.74 -12.27
C LYS A 39 0.17 -18.12 -11.80
N ASP A 40 0.94 -18.81 -12.65
CA ASP A 40 1.43 -20.18 -12.40
C ASP A 40 2.89 -20.20 -11.91
N ASP A 41 3.47 -19.03 -11.59
CA ASP A 41 4.83 -18.92 -11.05
C ASP A 41 4.85 -19.40 -9.59
N GLU A 42 5.71 -20.36 -9.25
CA GLU A 42 5.83 -20.89 -7.89
C GLU A 42 6.11 -19.80 -6.84
N ASN A 43 6.92 -18.79 -7.20
CA ASN A 43 7.22 -17.67 -6.31
C ASN A 43 6.02 -16.74 -6.12
N ALA A 44 5.06 -16.72 -7.04
CA ALA A 44 3.83 -15.96 -6.92
C ALA A 44 2.83 -16.61 -5.97
N GLN A 45 2.90 -17.94 -5.76
CA GLN A 45 1.94 -18.69 -4.93
C GLN A 45 1.90 -18.21 -3.47
N LYS A 46 3.00 -17.68 -2.95
CA LYS A 46 3.03 -17.06 -1.60
C LYS A 46 2.11 -15.84 -1.49
N PHE A 47 1.69 -15.25 -2.63
CA PHE A 47 0.78 -14.11 -2.72
C PHE A 47 -0.58 -14.46 -3.32
N ASN A 48 -0.92 -15.74 -3.46
CA ASN A 48 -2.14 -16.21 -4.14
C ASN A 48 -3.42 -15.57 -3.56
N GLN A 49 -3.46 -15.31 -2.25
CA GLN A 49 -4.57 -14.63 -1.60
C GLN A 49 -4.82 -13.20 -2.13
N TYR A 50 -3.82 -12.58 -2.77
CA TYR A 50 -3.91 -11.24 -3.36
C TYR A 50 -4.06 -11.25 -4.88
N PHE A 51 -4.26 -12.40 -5.50
CA PHE A 51 -4.44 -12.50 -6.94
C PHE A 51 -5.73 -11.84 -7.44
N GLU A 52 -6.74 -11.82 -6.58
CA GLU A 52 -7.97 -11.08 -6.79
C GLU A 52 -8.50 -10.62 -5.43
N TRP A 53 -8.13 -9.43 -5.03
CA TRP A 53 -8.48 -8.87 -3.73
C TRP A 53 -9.07 -7.48 -3.86
N SER A 54 -10.04 -7.16 -2.99
CA SER A 54 -10.64 -5.83 -2.91
C SER A 54 -11.12 -5.56 -1.49
N GLU A 55 -10.70 -4.43 -0.92
CA GLU A 55 -11.18 -3.96 0.39
C GLU A 55 -11.05 -2.43 0.52
N PRO A 56 -11.77 -1.78 1.46
CA PRO A 56 -11.56 -0.37 1.75
C PRO A 56 -10.14 -0.09 2.25
N LEU A 57 -9.45 0.88 1.64
CA LEU A 57 -8.08 1.25 2.02
C LEU A 57 -7.99 1.65 3.50
N SER A 58 -8.99 2.37 4.01
CA SER A 58 -9.06 2.82 5.41
C SER A 58 -9.18 1.69 6.43
N LYS A 59 -9.56 0.48 5.99
CA LYS A 59 -9.72 -0.72 6.84
C LYS A 59 -8.63 -1.77 6.59
N THR A 60 -7.73 -1.53 5.65
CA THR A 60 -6.65 -2.47 5.31
C THR A 60 -5.64 -2.54 6.45
N PRO A 61 -5.40 -3.73 7.05
CA PRO A 61 -4.39 -3.89 8.08
C PRO A 61 -2.97 -3.60 7.55
N PRO A 62 -2.08 -3.01 8.38
CA PRO A 62 -0.71 -2.66 7.97
C PRO A 62 0.05 -3.81 7.30
N HIS A 63 0.06 -4.99 7.91
CA HIS A 63 0.77 -6.17 7.37
C HIS A 63 0.23 -6.61 6.01
N ARG A 64 -1.08 -6.47 5.77
CA ARG A 64 -1.69 -6.83 4.48
C ARG A 64 -1.33 -5.83 3.40
N LEU A 65 -1.39 -4.52 3.71
CA LEU A 65 -0.96 -3.48 2.79
C LEU A 65 0.50 -3.68 2.36
N LEU A 66 1.40 -3.94 3.31
CA LEU A 66 2.81 -4.19 3.02
C LEU A 66 3.03 -5.47 2.21
N ALA A 67 2.24 -6.52 2.46
CA ALA A 67 2.30 -7.75 1.65
C ALA A 67 1.83 -7.52 0.20
N MET A 68 0.76 -6.75 -0.01
CA MET A 68 0.29 -6.38 -1.35
C MET A 68 1.31 -5.50 -2.09
N LEU A 69 1.89 -4.52 -1.42
CA LEU A 69 2.97 -3.68 -1.97
C LEU A 69 4.19 -4.51 -2.36
N ARG A 70 4.56 -5.49 -1.52
CA ARG A 70 5.66 -6.41 -1.83
C ARG A 70 5.33 -7.27 -3.06
N ALA A 71 4.12 -7.81 -3.14
CA ALA A 71 3.68 -8.59 -4.29
C ALA A 71 3.70 -7.79 -5.60
N GLU A 72 3.36 -6.49 -5.54
CA GLU A 72 3.46 -5.57 -6.68
C GLU A 72 4.91 -5.27 -7.05
N ASN A 73 5.78 -4.97 -6.08
CA ASN A 73 7.21 -4.71 -6.32
C ASN A 73 7.93 -5.94 -6.90
N GLU A 74 7.53 -7.16 -6.49
CA GLU A 74 8.03 -8.41 -7.06
C GLU A 74 7.39 -8.73 -8.44
N GLY A 75 6.43 -7.91 -8.91
CA GLY A 75 5.80 -8.00 -10.22
C GLY A 75 4.75 -9.09 -10.37
N PHE A 76 4.24 -9.64 -9.28
CA PHE A 76 3.22 -10.71 -9.30
C PHE A 76 1.79 -10.20 -9.38
N VAL A 77 1.52 -9.05 -8.81
CA VAL A 77 0.20 -8.41 -8.86
C VAL A 77 0.30 -6.98 -9.37
N LYS A 78 -0.82 -6.44 -9.83
CA LYS A 78 -1.01 -5.01 -10.07
C LYS A 78 -1.99 -4.49 -9.03
N MET A 79 -1.65 -3.39 -8.40
CA MET A 79 -2.47 -2.75 -7.37
C MET A 79 -3.06 -1.44 -7.89
N LYS A 80 -4.29 -1.13 -7.45
CA LYS A 80 -4.95 0.14 -7.74
C LYS A 80 -5.67 0.64 -6.51
N ILE A 81 -5.67 1.96 -6.37
CA ILE A 81 -6.48 2.68 -5.39
C ILE A 81 -7.52 3.48 -6.17
N GLU A 82 -8.77 3.20 -5.96
CA GLU A 82 -9.87 3.78 -6.71
C GLU A 82 -11.00 4.26 -5.78
N VAL A 83 -11.72 5.27 -6.22
CA VAL A 83 -13.00 5.72 -5.64
C VAL A 83 -14.09 5.59 -6.69
N ASP A 84 -15.33 5.71 -6.28
CA ASP A 84 -16.43 5.82 -7.23
C ASP A 84 -16.25 7.06 -8.10
N THR A 85 -16.20 6.84 -9.42
CA THR A 85 -15.88 7.89 -10.40
C THR A 85 -17.01 8.91 -10.49
N GLU A 86 -18.27 8.47 -10.43
CA GLU A 86 -19.44 9.36 -10.50
C GLU A 86 -19.49 10.24 -9.27
N GLU A 87 -19.26 9.68 -8.08
CA GLU A 87 -19.20 10.46 -6.85
C GLU A 87 -18.06 11.51 -6.89
N ALA A 88 -16.93 11.17 -7.50
CA ALA A 88 -15.84 12.13 -7.68
C ALA A 88 -16.21 13.25 -8.65
N TYR A 89 -16.91 12.94 -9.74
CA TYR A 89 -17.39 13.95 -10.68
C TYR A 89 -18.41 14.87 -10.05
N ASP A 90 -19.43 14.32 -9.38
CA ASP A 90 -20.46 15.10 -8.68
C ASP A 90 -19.82 16.08 -7.70
N LEU A 91 -18.85 15.62 -6.94
CA LEU A 91 -18.12 16.47 -5.98
C LEU A 91 -17.38 17.61 -6.67
N ILE A 92 -16.75 17.38 -7.82
CA ILE A 92 -16.04 18.42 -8.58
C ILE A 92 -17.06 19.37 -9.23
N ASP A 93 -18.13 18.82 -9.79
CA ASP A 93 -19.22 19.59 -10.40
C ASP A 93 -19.84 20.59 -9.40
N GLU A 94 -20.16 20.15 -8.19
CA GLU A 94 -20.68 21.03 -7.12
C GLU A 94 -19.74 22.20 -6.79
N ILE A 95 -18.45 22.01 -6.90
CA ILE A 95 -17.45 23.04 -6.59
C ILE A 95 -17.28 24.00 -7.77
N ILE A 96 -17.25 23.49 -8.98
CA ILE A 96 -16.89 24.25 -10.20
C ILE A 96 -18.11 24.85 -10.88
N LEU A 97 -19.21 24.10 -10.98
CA LEU A 97 -20.43 24.51 -11.70
C LEU A 97 -21.39 25.26 -10.77
N LYS A 98 -21.15 26.57 -10.59
CA LYS A 98 -22.04 27.41 -9.76
C LYS A 98 -23.37 27.76 -10.42
N LYS A 99 -23.44 27.75 -11.76
CA LYS A 99 -24.64 28.06 -12.55
C LYS A 99 -24.61 27.29 -13.87
N GLN A 100 -25.77 26.83 -14.33
CA GLN A 100 -25.91 26.26 -15.66
C GLN A 100 -25.77 27.35 -16.74
N SER A 101 -25.03 27.09 -17.76
CA SER A 101 -24.77 27.93 -18.92
C SER A 101 -24.63 27.10 -20.19
N ASN A 102 -24.62 27.74 -21.35
CA ASN A 102 -24.37 27.05 -22.62
C ASN A 102 -22.99 26.34 -22.69
N SER A 103 -22.06 26.69 -21.77
CA SER A 103 -20.73 26.09 -21.68
C SER A 103 -20.63 24.94 -20.69
N THR A 104 -21.70 24.59 -19.98
CA THR A 104 -21.71 23.56 -18.90
C THR A 104 -21.18 22.22 -19.42
N SER A 105 -21.61 21.76 -20.58
CA SER A 105 -21.15 20.49 -21.16
C SER A 105 -19.66 20.47 -21.46
N HIS A 106 -19.08 21.59 -21.89
CA HIS A 106 -17.63 21.70 -22.12
C HIS A 106 -16.82 21.69 -20.83
N VAL A 107 -17.36 22.28 -19.76
CA VAL A 107 -16.75 22.27 -18.44
C VAL A 107 -16.81 20.87 -17.84
N GLN A 108 -17.93 20.13 -17.98
CA GLN A 108 -18.04 18.74 -17.55
C GLN A 108 -17.00 17.82 -18.22
N LEU A 109 -16.83 17.96 -19.53
CA LEU A 109 -15.76 17.22 -20.25
C LEU A 109 -14.36 17.58 -19.73
N ALA A 110 -14.14 18.84 -19.34
CA ALA A 110 -12.86 19.25 -18.74
C ALA A 110 -12.70 18.69 -17.30
N ILE A 111 -13.78 18.56 -16.54
CA ILE A 111 -13.79 17.91 -15.21
C ILE A 111 -13.42 16.44 -15.33
N GLU A 112 -14.06 15.72 -16.27
CA GLU A 112 -13.72 14.32 -16.53
C GLU A 112 -12.25 14.14 -16.92
N ASP A 113 -11.75 14.97 -17.84
CA ASP A 113 -10.34 14.93 -18.27
C ASP A 113 -9.40 15.25 -17.09
N SER A 114 -9.68 16.32 -16.34
CA SER A 114 -8.91 16.69 -15.16
C SER A 114 -8.86 15.56 -14.13
N PHE A 115 -10.00 14.94 -13.84
CA PHE A 115 -10.04 13.84 -12.89
C PHE A 115 -9.27 12.63 -13.42
N LYS A 116 -9.60 12.13 -14.62
CA LYS A 116 -8.98 10.90 -15.17
C LYS A 116 -7.48 11.03 -15.36
N ARG A 117 -7.02 12.16 -15.88
CA ARG A 117 -5.63 12.35 -16.31
C ARG A 117 -4.73 12.94 -15.23
N LEU A 118 -5.25 13.80 -14.37
CA LEU A 118 -4.44 14.58 -13.43
C LEU A 118 -4.75 14.24 -11.96
N LEU A 119 -5.99 14.41 -11.53
CA LEU A 119 -6.37 14.33 -10.10
C LEU A 119 -6.34 12.89 -9.57
N ASN A 120 -6.98 11.95 -10.28
CA ASN A 120 -7.06 10.56 -9.84
C ASN A 120 -5.68 9.90 -9.69
N PRO A 121 -4.75 9.96 -10.68
CA PRO A 121 -3.41 9.40 -10.51
C PRO A 121 -2.62 10.05 -9.37
N ALA A 122 -2.75 11.37 -9.22
CA ALA A 122 -2.02 12.09 -8.17
C ALA A 122 -2.54 11.74 -6.77
N ILE A 123 -3.87 11.80 -6.56
CA ILE A 123 -4.48 11.60 -5.24
C ILE A 123 -4.48 10.13 -4.84
N SER A 124 -4.66 9.20 -5.77
CA SER A 124 -4.54 7.77 -5.48
C SER A 124 -3.14 7.40 -5.02
N ASN A 125 -2.10 7.92 -5.70
CA ASN A 125 -0.72 7.71 -5.28
C ASN A 125 -0.42 8.35 -3.92
N GLU A 126 -0.87 9.59 -3.69
CA GLU A 126 -0.74 10.28 -2.41
C GLU A 126 -1.39 9.46 -1.27
N SER A 127 -2.62 8.97 -1.48
CA SER A 127 -3.36 8.16 -0.51
C SER A 127 -2.66 6.83 -0.20
N LEU A 128 -2.08 6.19 -1.21
CA LEU A 128 -1.29 4.98 -1.04
C LEU A 128 -0.02 5.24 -0.23
N GLN A 129 0.70 6.33 -0.53
CA GLN A 129 1.92 6.69 0.21
C GLN A 129 1.62 7.02 1.66
N GLU A 130 0.54 7.77 1.96
CA GLU A 130 0.12 8.02 3.34
C GLU A 130 -0.22 6.72 4.08
N ALA A 131 -0.94 5.81 3.44
CA ALA A 131 -1.28 4.51 4.02
C ALA A 131 -0.02 3.67 4.27
N LYS A 132 0.94 3.68 3.32
CA LYS A 132 2.22 2.98 3.46
C LYS A 132 3.04 3.51 4.63
N VAL A 133 3.19 4.83 4.77
CA VAL A 133 3.93 5.45 5.88
C VAL A 133 3.35 5.02 7.23
N LYS A 134 2.02 5.00 7.36
CA LYS A 134 1.34 4.53 8.58
C LYS A 134 1.58 3.03 8.83
N ALA A 135 1.55 2.22 7.77
CA ALA A 135 1.77 0.79 7.86
C ALA A 135 3.23 0.46 8.26
N ASP A 136 4.20 1.15 7.68
CA ASP A 136 5.62 1.01 8.01
C ASP A 136 5.87 1.38 9.49
N ALA A 137 5.35 2.53 9.95
CA ALA A 137 5.50 2.97 11.33
C ALA A 137 4.91 1.96 12.33
N ASN A 138 3.72 1.44 12.04
CA ASN A 138 3.09 0.41 12.86
C ASN A 138 3.92 -0.89 12.92
N SER A 139 4.41 -1.35 11.76
CA SER A 139 5.21 -2.58 11.66
C SER A 139 6.55 -2.45 12.40
N ILE A 140 7.21 -1.30 12.31
CA ILE A 140 8.44 -1.00 13.07
C ILE A 140 8.16 -1.04 14.57
N GLN A 141 7.05 -0.44 15.03
CA GLN A 141 6.69 -0.45 16.44
C GLN A 141 6.42 -1.86 16.98
N VAL A 142 5.67 -2.68 16.20
CA VAL A 142 5.42 -4.08 16.55
C VAL A 142 6.74 -4.87 16.63
N PHE A 143 7.62 -4.68 15.65
CA PHE A 143 8.94 -5.32 15.63
C PHE A 143 9.78 -4.90 16.85
N ALA A 144 9.85 -3.60 17.16
CA ALA A 144 10.60 -3.09 18.29
C ALA A 144 10.09 -3.67 19.63
N ASN A 145 8.77 -3.75 19.80
CA ASN A 145 8.16 -4.33 20.99
C ASN A 145 8.51 -5.82 21.13
N ASN A 146 8.40 -6.60 20.05
CA ASN A 146 8.71 -8.03 20.05
C ASN A 146 10.20 -8.26 20.32
N LEU A 147 11.08 -7.46 19.69
CA LEU A 147 12.52 -7.53 19.93
C LEU A 147 12.85 -7.18 21.40
N GLY A 148 12.23 -6.14 21.96
CA GLY A 148 12.39 -5.76 23.36
C GLY A 148 12.02 -6.91 24.30
N GLN A 149 10.88 -7.57 24.07
CA GLN A 149 10.45 -8.74 24.85
C GLN A 149 11.46 -9.89 24.73
N LEU A 150 11.98 -10.15 23.53
CA LEU A 150 12.98 -11.21 23.31
C LEU A 150 14.29 -10.91 24.02
N LEU A 151 14.77 -9.66 23.93
CA LEU A 151 16.04 -9.26 24.57
C LEU A 151 15.95 -9.19 26.09
N LEU A 152 14.76 -8.93 26.64
CA LEU A 152 14.49 -8.90 28.10
C LEU A 152 14.04 -10.25 28.63
N ALA A 153 13.95 -11.29 27.79
CA ALA A 153 13.61 -12.63 28.25
C ALA A 153 14.68 -13.13 29.24
N PRO A 154 14.28 -13.88 30.29
CA PRO A 154 15.22 -14.43 31.25
C PRO A 154 16.25 -15.32 30.52
N PRO A 155 17.53 -15.35 30.98
CA PRO A 155 18.55 -16.20 30.37
C PRO A 155 18.18 -17.68 30.48
N LEU A 156 18.59 -18.47 29.53
CA LEU A 156 18.27 -19.91 29.47
C LEU A 156 18.80 -20.68 30.66
N GLY A 157 19.71 -20.11 31.43
CA GLY A 157 20.46 -20.75 32.50
C GLY A 157 21.57 -21.65 31.98
N GLU A 158 22.22 -22.36 32.92
CA GLU A 158 23.33 -23.28 32.62
C GLU A 158 22.79 -24.56 31.95
N LYS A 159 22.81 -24.60 30.62
CA LYS A 159 22.31 -25.71 29.81
C LYS A 159 23.21 -25.94 28.59
N ARG A 160 23.30 -27.20 28.17
CA ARG A 160 23.91 -27.53 26.87
C ARG A 160 23.01 -27.04 25.77
N ILE A 161 23.59 -26.31 24.81
CA ILE A 161 22.86 -25.66 23.72
C ILE A 161 23.35 -26.16 22.37
N LEU A 162 22.43 -26.59 21.52
CA LEU A 162 22.63 -26.75 20.10
C LEU A 162 22.01 -25.55 19.38
N ALA A 163 22.82 -24.63 18.90
CA ALA A 163 22.35 -23.48 18.14
C ALA A 163 22.48 -23.75 16.63
N ILE A 164 21.43 -23.42 15.88
CA ILE A 164 21.36 -23.60 14.42
C ILE A 164 20.97 -22.27 13.78
N ASP A 165 21.83 -21.76 12.89
CA ASP A 165 21.57 -20.57 12.07
C ASP A 165 21.40 -21.01 10.61
N PRO A 166 20.16 -21.11 10.10
CA PRO A 166 19.90 -21.57 8.73
C PRO A 166 20.30 -20.50 7.70
N GLY A 167 21.26 -20.84 6.84
CA GLY A 167 21.67 -20.01 5.72
C GLY A 167 20.93 -20.37 4.43
N PHE A 168 20.49 -19.36 3.66
CA PHE A 168 19.75 -19.58 2.41
C PHE A 168 20.55 -20.22 1.29
N ARG A 169 21.88 -20.10 1.27
CA ARG A 169 22.72 -20.57 0.17
C ARG A 169 23.87 -21.49 0.59
N SER A 170 24.35 -21.37 1.83
CA SER A 170 25.58 -22.04 2.31
C SER A 170 25.31 -23.15 3.33
N GLY A 171 24.06 -23.59 3.48
CA GLY A 171 23.69 -24.55 4.53
C GLY A 171 23.52 -23.91 5.89
N CYS A 172 23.36 -24.72 6.94
CA CYS A 172 23.19 -24.27 8.30
C CYS A 172 24.55 -24.15 9.00
N LYS A 173 24.71 -23.07 9.77
CA LYS A 173 25.78 -23.00 10.77
C LYS A 173 25.28 -23.67 12.05
N ILE A 174 26.05 -24.57 12.61
CA ILE A 174 25.67 -25.31 13.81
C ILE A 174 26.77 -25.11 14.87
N VAL A 175 26.34 -24.79 16.08
CA VAL A 175 27.24 -24.59 17.21
C VAL A 175 26.73 -25.36 18.41
N CYS A 176 27.62 -26.11 19.07
CA CYS A 176 27.34 -26.80 20.32
C CYS A 176 28.06 -26.07 21.45
N LEU A 177 27.34 -25.70 22.49
CA LEU A 177 27.88 -25.08 23.69
C LEU A 177 27.64 -25.99 24.91
N ASP A 178 28.57 -25.94 25.86
CA ASP A 178 28.39 -26.59 27.18
C ASP A 178 27.52 -25.75 28.11
N GLU A 179 27.38 -26.21 29.33
CA GLU A 179 26.56 -25.55 30.38
C GLU A 179 27.14 -24.20 30.83
N LYS A 180 28.42 -23.92 30.57
CA LYS A 180 29.09 -22.64 30.85
C LYS A 180 29.07 -21.68 29.71
N GLY A 181 28.61 -22.13 28.52
CA GLY A 181 28.63 -21.36 27.29
C GLY A 181 29.92 -21.52 26.48
N ASP A 182 30.80 -22.41 26.86
CA ASP A 182 32.05 -22.71 26.11
C ASP A 182 31.72 -23.51 24.85
N LEU A 183 32.43 -23.17 23.75
CA LEU A 183 32.25 -23.80 22.44
C LEU A 183 32.81 -25.23 22.49
N LEU A 184 31.96 -26.22 22.22
CA LEU A 184 32.35 -27.60 22.09
C LEU A 184 32.65 -27.99 20.63
N TYR A 185 31.75 -27.63 19.71
CA TYR A 185 31.83 -27.94 18.29
C TYR A 185 31.14 -26.82 17.44
N ASN A 186 31.64 -26.63 16.22
CA ASN A 186 31.08 -25.78 15.18
C ASN A 186 31.14 -26.44 13.79
#